data_6ca8455b2f5a3bdf6fde7fddd83f2b63
#
_entry.id   6ca8455b2f5a3bdf6fde7fddd83f2b63
#
_cell.length_a   1.000
_cell.length_b   1.000
_cell.length_c   1.000
_cell.angle_alpha   90.00
_cell.angle_beta   90.00
_cell.angle_gamma   90.00
#
_symmetry.space_group_name_H-M   'P 1'
#
loop_
_entity.id
_entity.type
_entity.pdbx_description
1 polymer ?
#
loop_
_entity_poly.entity_id
_entity_poly.type
_entity_poly.pdbx_seq_one_letter_code
_entity_poly.pdbx_strand_id
1 'polypeptide(L)'
;MKIAVVLGTSKSDGNTRKLVEVFQASTDTTLFDLSDYAISFYDYEHMNRNDDFIHLINKLVEFDHLVFASPVNWYSMSAQLKVFFDRLSDLLTIEKELGRCLKGKSVSVISTGFNKACPSCFSEPFQLTADYLGLVYKGCTYVSVQPEDDLSKLKETTRQALEIVT
;
A
#
# COMPACT_ATOMS: atom_id res chain seq x y z
N MET A 1 15.62 -2.55 9.93
CA MET A 1 14.61 -1.79 9.18
C MET A 1 13.24 -2.31 9.58
N LYS A 2 12.36 -1.42 10.06
CA LYS A 2 10.96 -1.77 10.40
C LYS A 2 10.10 -1.61 9.16
N ILE A 3 9.30 -2.64 8.83
CA ILE A 3 8.49 -2.67 7.62
C ILE A 3 7.01 -2.75 7.99
N ALA A 4 6.20 -1.84 7.43
CA ALA A 4 4.74 -1.89 7.51
C ALA A 4 4.14 -2.30 6.17
N VAL A 5 3.15 -3.18 6.19
CA VAL A 5 2.32 -3.48 5.02
C VAL A 5 0.97 -2.81 5.21
N VAL A 6 0.58 -1.95 4.27
CA VAL A 6 -0.73 -1.29 4.22
C VAL A 6 -1.57 -2.00 3.15
N LEU A 7 -2.51 -2.81 3.58
CA LEU A 7 -3.35 -3.62 2.70
C LEU A 7 -4.68 -2.92 2.41
N GLY A 8 -4.94 -2.63 1.14
CA GLY A 8 -6.24 -2.17 0.66
C GLY A 8 -6.88 -3.19 -0.26
N THR A 9 -7.82 -3.96 0.24
CA THR A 9 -8.60 -4.93 -0.56
C THR A 9 -10.02 -5.04 -0.02
N SER A 10 -10.98 -5.29 -0.92
CA SER A 10 -12.38 -5.52 -0.56
C SER A 10 -12.66 -7.00 -0.21
N LYS A 11 -11.69 -7.90 -0.38
CA LYS A 11 -11.85 -9.32 -0.16
C LYS A 11 -10.81 -9.83 0.84
N SER A 12 -11.26 -10.18 2.04
CA SER A 12 -10.40 -10.59 3.16
C SER A 12 -9.61 -11.88 2.93
N ASP A 13 -10.05 -12.75 2.02
CA ASP A 13 -9.43 -14.03 1.63
C ASP A 13 -8.93 -14.04 0.17
N GLY A 14 -8.82 -12.85 -0.45
CA GLY A 14 -8.44 -12.68 -1.85
C GLY A 14 -6.95 -12.92 -2.12
N ASN A 15 -6.58 -12.92 -3.41
CA ASN A 15 -5.20 -13.19 -3.85
C ASN A 15 -4.19 -12.19 -3.29
N THR A 16 -4.55 -10.91 -3.17
CA THR A 16 -3.67 -9.89 -2.58
C THR A 16 -3.42 -10.17 -1.09
N ARG A 17 -4.44 -10.60 -0.34
CA ARG A 17 -4.27 -11.00 1.06
C ARG A 17 -3.33 -12.18 1.18
N LYS A 18 -3.50 -13.22 0.36
CA LYS A 18 -2.60 -14.39 0.32
C LYS A 18 -1.17 -14.00 -0.02
N LEU A 19 -0.97 -13.06 -0.96
CA LEU A 19 0.36 -12.53 -1.29
C LEU A 19 1.00 -11.85 -0.06
N VAL A 20 0.24 -11.04 0.66
CA VAL A 20 0.69 -10.39 1.91
C VAL A 20 1.06 -11.44 2.98
N GLU A 21 0.27 -12.48 3.15
CA GLU A 21 0.56 -13.55 4.12
C GLU A 21 1.87 -14.29 3.79
N VAL A 22 2.11 -14.58 2.50
CA VAL A 22 3.37 -15.19 2.07
C VAL A 22 4.54 -14.22 2.28
N PHE A 23 4.35 -12.93 2.03
CA PHE A 23 5.35 -11.89 2.29
C PHE A 23 5.69 -11.80 3.79
N GLN A 24 4.68 -11.78 4.65
CA GLN A 24 4.85 -11.75 6.12
C GLN A 24 5.55 -13.02 6.67
N ALA A 25 5.29 -14.17 6.08
CA ALA A 25 5.97 -15.42 6.46
C ALA A 25 7.48 -15.41 6.12
N SER A 26 7.91 -14.51 5.23
CA SER A 26 9.28 -14.43 4.72
C SER A 26 10.08 -13.27 5.32
N THR A 27 9.42 -12.31 5.96
CA THR A 27 10.07 -11.12 6.56
C THR A 27 9.26 -10.58 7.73
N ASP A 28 9.95 -10.01 8.72
CA ASP A 28 9.31 -9.39 9.88
C ASP A 28 8.63 -8.08 9.48
N THR A 29 7.28 -8.10 9.46
CA THR A 29 6.46 -6.96 9.05
C THR A 29 5.23 -6.82 9.92
N THR A 30 4.76 -5.59 10.05
CA THR A 30 3.47 -5.29 10.69
C THR A 30 2.41 -5.01 9.62
N LEU A 31 1.30 -5.73 9.68
CA LEU A 31 0.17 -5.53 8.77
C LEU A 31 -0.80 -4.49 9.33
N PHE A 32 -1.20 -3.56 8.46
CA PHE A 32 -2.29 -2.61 8.63
C PHE A 32 -3.32 -2.86 7.52
N ASP A 33 -4.36 -3.61 7.86
CA ASP A 33 -5.47 -3.85 6.94
C ASP A 33 -6.42 -2.65 7.00
N LEU A 34 -6.62 -1.96 5.88
CA LEU A 34 -7.48 -0.77 5.83
C LEU A 34 -8.95 -1.07 6.13
N SER A 35 -9.37 -2.34 6.09
CA SER A 35 -10.71 -2.74 6.52
C SER A 35 -10.94 -2.64 8.03
N ASP A 36 -9.86 -2.59 8.82
CA ASP A 36 -9.92 -2.43 10.28
C ASP A 36 -10.02 -0.96 10.72
N TYR A 37 -10.00 -0.01 9.77
CA TYR A 37 -9.98 1.43 10.02
C TYR A 37 -11.17 2.13 9.38
N ALA A 38 -11.87 2.95 10.16
CA ALA A 38 -12.94 3.79 9.67
C ALA A 38 -12.35 5.07 9.04
N ILE A 39 -11.99 5.00 7.75
CA ILE A 39 -11.42 6.11 7.00
C ILE A 39 -12.46 6.62 5.99
N SER A 40 -12.88 7.87 6.15
CA SER A 40 -13.83 8.52 5.26
C SER A 40 -13.14 9.10 4.02
N PHE A 41 -13.90 9.38 2.97
CA PHE A 41 -13.39 10.08 1.78
C PHE A 41 -12.77 11.42 2.15
N TYR A 42 -11.81 11.89 1.35
CA TYR A 42 -11.23 13.23 1.53
C TYR A 42 -12.32 14.30 1.49
N ASP A 43 -12.24 15.23 2.43
CA ASP A 43 -13.16 16.38 2.57
C ASP A 43 -12.34 17.65 2.71
N TYR A 44 -12.58 18.64 1.83
CA TYR A 44 -11.88 19.93 1.82
C TYR A 44 -12.09 20.77 3.10
N GLU A 45 -13.20 20.55 3.80
CA GLU A 45 -13.49 21.22 5.08
C GLU A 45 -12.96 20.44 6.29
N HIS A 46 -12.34 19.26 6.03
CA HIS A 46 -11.75 18.37 7.05
C HIS A 46 -12.71 18.00 8.19
N MET A 47 -14.02 17.88 7.91
CA MET A 47 -15.03 17.52 8.92
C MET A 47 -14.82 16.09 9.45
N ASN A 48 -14.13 15.26 8.69
CA ASN A 48 -13.79 13.86 9.03
C ASN A 48 -12.41 13.68 9.70
N ARG A 49 -11.74 14.77 10.11
CA ARG A 49 -10.39 14.72 10.69
C ARG A 49 -10.22 13.87 11.94
N ASN A 50 -11.33 13.50 12.60
CA ASN A 50 -11.35 12.68 13.80
C ASN A 50 -11.61 11.19 13.51
N ASP A 51 -11.61 10.77 12.24
CA ASP A 51 -11.65 9.37 11.87
C ASP A 51 -10.28 8.68 12.09
N ASP A 52 -10.14 7.42 11.68
CA ASP A 52 -8.93 6.65 11.98
C ASP A 52 -7.71 7.01 11.11
N PHE A 53 -7.83 7.91 10.10
CA PHE A 53 -6.74 8.18 9.17
C PHE A 53 -5.49 8.72 9.87
N ILE A 54 -5.61 9.80 10.64
CA ILE A 54 -4.46 10.42 11.33
C ILE A 54 -3.87 9.46 12.37
N HIS A 55 -4.72 8.69 13.07
CA HIS A 55 -4.25 7.68 14.00
C HIS A 55 -3.41 6.59 13.29
N LEU A 56 -3.82 6.14 12.11
CA LEU A 56 -3.07 5.19 11.30
C LEU A 56 -1.73 5.79 10.84
N ILE A 57 -1.73 7.03 10.33
CA ILE A 57 -0.49 7.70 9.91
C ILE A 57 0.51 7.82 11.07
N ASN A 58 0.05 8.16 12.28
CA ASN A 58 0.93 8.21 13.46
C ASN A 58 1.61 6.87 13.76
N LYS A 59 0.97 5.75 13.47
CA LYS A 59 1.61 4.42 13.54
C LYS A 59 2.60 4.21 12.40
N LEU A 60 2.22 4.56 11.16
CA LEU A 60 3.02 4.30 9.96
C LEU A 60 4.33 5.10 9.95
N VAL A 61 4.39 6.28 10.53
CA VAL A 61 5.64 7.07 10.61
C VAL A 61 6.71 6.44 11.50
N GLU A 62 6.38 5.44 12.31
CA GLU A 62 7.34 4.67 13.12
C GLU A 62 8.11 3.61 12.32
N PHE A 63 7.73 3.38 11.06
CA PHE A 63 8.35 2.40 10.15
C PHE A 63 9.31 3.08 9.17
N ASP A 64 10.32 2.33 8.75
CA ASP A 64 11.34 2.81 7.80
C ASP A 64 10.89 2.60 6.35
N HIS A 65 10.11 1.52 6.11
CA HIS A 65 9.62 1.13 4.80
C HIS A 65 8.13 0.81 4.84
N LEU A 66 7.38 1.34 3.87
CA LEU A 66 5.95 1.07 3.70
C LEU A 66 5.74 0.24 2.44
N VAL A 67 5.07 -0.90 2.56
CA VAL A 67 4.65 -1.74 1.45
C VAL A 67 3.15 -1.52 1.23
N PHE A 68 2.76 -0.90 0.13
CA PHE A 68 1.35 -0.81 -0.25
C PHE A 68 0.93 -2.06 -0.98
N ALA A 69 -0.12 -2.74 -0.49
CA ALA A 69 -0.66 -3.95 -1.07
C ALA A 69 -2.08 -3.71 -1.61
N SER A 70 -2.28 -3.93 -2.91
CA SER A 70 -3.56 -3.71 -3.58
C SER A 70 -3.77 -4.65 -4.75
N PRO A 71 -4.99 -5.18 -4.97
CA PRO A 71 -5.33 -5.75 -6.27
C PRO A 71 -5.36 -4.65 -7.34
N VAL A 72 -5.16 -5.04 -8.60
CA VAL A 72 -5.48 -4.19 -9.75
C VAL A 72 -6.98 -4.28 -10.02
N ASN A 73 -7.72 -3.22 -9.70
CA ASN A 73 -9.14 -3.10 -9.97
C ASN A 73 -9.35 -2.03 -11.04
N TRP A 74 -9.86 -2.43 -12.20
CA TRP A 74 -10.08 -1.50 -13.32
C TRP A 74 -8.85 -0.62 -13.61
N TYR A 75 -7.69 -1.28 -13.69
CA TYR A 75 -6.38 -0.67 -13.99
C TYR A 75 -5.85 0.30 -12.92
N SER A 76 -6.46 0.35 -11.74
CA SER A 76 -6.08 1.22 -10.63
C SER A 76 -5.99 0.45 -9.31
N MET A 77 -5.56 1.13 -8.24
CA MET A 77 -5.59 0.59 -6.89
C MET A 77 -7.04 0.37 -6.42
N SER A 78 -7.23 -0.46 -5.40
CA SER A 78 -8.54 -0.68 -4.77
C SER A 78 -9.13 0.63 -4.25
N ALA A 79 -10.46 0.68 -4.13
CA ALA A 79 -11.16 1.85 -3.58
C ALA A 79 -10.68 2.18 -2.15
N GLN A 80 -10.45 1.15 -1.32
CA GLN A 80 -9.95 1.32 0.05
C GLN A 80 -8.59 2.01 0.07
N LEU A 81 -7.65 1.56 -0.77
CA LEU A 81 -6.34 2.17 -0.85
C LEU A 81 -6.41 3.56 -1.49
N LYS A 82 -7.31 3.78 -2.46
CA LYS A 82 -7.51 5.11 -3.06
C LYS A 82 -8.03 6.13 -2.05
N VAL A 83 -8.97 5.74 -1.19
CA VAL A 83 -9.43 6.60 -0.09
C VAL A 83 -8.26 6.99 0.83
N PHE A 84 -7.44 6.02 1.22
CA PHE A 84 -6.23 6.28 2.01
C PHE A 84 -5.28 7.27 1.30
N PHE A 85 -5.05 7.08 -0.02
CA PHE A 85 -4.20 7.97 -0.82
C PHE A 85 -4.77 9.39 -0.94
N ASP A 86 -6.07 9.54 -1.15
CA ASP A 86 -6.71 10.87 -1.22
C ASP A 86 -6.57 11.62 0.11
N ARG A 87 -6.64 10.90 1.23
CA ARG A 87 -6.48 11.45 2.58
C ARG A 87 -5.03 11.89 2.89
N LEU A 88 -4.02 11.48 2.10
CA LEU A 88 -2.66 12.04 2.21
C LEU A 88 -2.65 13.56 2.02
N SER A 89 -3.68 14.14 1.41
CA SER A 89 -3.89 15.59 1.31
C SER A 89 -4.00 16.27 2.68
N ASP A 90 -4.49 15.58 3.72
CA ASP A 90 -4.53 16.11 5.08
C ASP A 90 -3.14 16.38 5.64
N LEU A 91 -2.15 15.59 5.21
CA LEU A 91 -0.74 15.75 5.60
C LEU A 91 -0.06 16.95 4.93
N LEU A 92 -0.70 17.54 3.93
CA LEU A 92 -0.23 18.74 3.23
C LEU A 92 -0.94 20.02 3.73
N THR A 93 -2.02 19.84 4.49
CA THR A 93 -2.91 20.93 4.90
C THR A 93 -2.97 21.10 6.41
N ILE A 94 -3.62 20.19 7.12
CA ILE A 94 -3.88 20.30 8.56
C ILE A 94 -2.85 19.59 9.43
N GLU A 95 -2.15 18.55 8.91
CA GLU A 95 -1.17 17.73 9.65
C GLU A 95 0.22 17.75 8.99
N LYS A 96 0.72 18.94 8.66
CA LYS A 96 1.97 19.14 7.91
C LYS A 96 3.22 18.58 8.62
N GLU A 97 3.29 18.67 9.94
CA GLU A 97 4.43 18.14 10.70
C GLU A 97 4.47 16.61 10.61
N LEU A 98 3.29 15.97 10.73
CA LEU A 98 3.17 14.53 10.56
C LEU A 98 3.53 14.10 9.12
N GLY A 99 3.09 14.87 8.12
CA GLY A 99 3.46 14.65 6.72
C GLY A 99 4.97 14.72 6.48
N ARG A 100 5.68 15.65 7.14
CA ARG A 100 7.15 15.76 7.05
C ARG A 100 7.88 14.53 7.60
N CYS A 101 7.28 13.79 8.54
CA CYS A 101 7.85 12.55 9.07
C CYS A 101 7.90 11.42 8.03
N LEU A 102 7.17 11.53 6.94
CA LEU A 102 7.24 10.58 5.83
C LEU A 102 8.46 10.79 4.93
N LYS A 103 8.99 12.00 4.86
CA LYS A 103 10.10 12.36 3.96
C LYS A 103 11.34 11.50 4.20
N GLY A 104 11.86 10.92 3.12
CA GLY A 104 13.05 10.06 3.13
C GLY A 104 12.78 8.60 3.49
N LYS A 105 11.56 8.24 3.93
CA LYS A 105 11.18 6.83 4.09
C LYS A 105 11.07 6.16 2.73
N SER A 106 11.27 4.85 2.68
CA SER A 106 11.12 4.11 1.44
C SER A 106 9.72 3.49 1.30
N VAL A 107 9.27 3.32 0.05
CA VAL A 107 7.99 2.69 -0.26
C VAL A 107 8.12 1.74 -1.43
N SER A 108 7.37 0.65 -1.38
CA SER A 108 7.19 -0.28 -2.50
C SER A 108 5.73 -0.71 -2.62
N VAL A 109 5.41 -1.38 -3.72
CA VAL A 109 4.07 -1.90 -3.98
C VAL A 109 4.14 -3.39 -4.26
N ILE A 110 3.22 -4.15 -3.67
CA ILE A 110 2.94 -5.53 -4.05
C ILE A 110 1.49 -5.61 -4.56
N SER A 111 1.29 -6.31 -5.67
CA SER A 111 -0.01 -6.30 -6.33
C SER A 111 -0.34 -7.61 -7.00
N THR A 112 -1.64 -7.89 -7.12
CA THR A 112 -2.18 -9.01 -7.88
C THR A 112 -3.20 -8.54 -8.91
N GLY A 113 -3.30 -9.22 -10.03
CA GLY A 113 -4.32 -8.94 -11.05
C GLY A 113 -4.35 -10.03 -12.12
N PHE A 114 -5.23 -9.87 -13.11
CA PHE A 114 -5.42 -10.86 -14.18
C PHE A 114 -4.65 -10.53 -15.47
N ASN A 115 -4.08 -9.33 -15.57
CA ASN A 115 -3.27 -8.93 -16.73
C ASN A 115 -1.95 -9.72 -16.73
N LYS A 116 -1.39 -9.98 -17.91
CA LYS A 116 -0.08 -10.66 -18.04
C LYS A 116 1.07 -9.87 -17.40
N ALA A 117 0.98 -8.55 -17.43
CA ALA A 117 1.95 -7.64 -16.83
C ALA A 117 1.23 -6.53 -16.05
N CYS A 118 1.94 -5.92 -15.11
CA CYS A 118 1.43 -4.78 -14.35
C CYS A 118 1.10 -3.62 -15.31
N PRO A 119 -0.13 -3.11 -15.33
CA PRO A 119 -0.44 -1.90 -16.11
C PRO A 119 0.34 -0.69 -15.57
N SER A 120 0.96 0.11 -16.46
CA SER A 120 1.70 1.31 -16.06
C SER A 120 0.82 2.33 -15.31
N CYS A 121 -0.43 2.48 -15.76
CA CYS A 121 -1.42 3.34 -15.09
C CYS A 121 -1.77 2.89 -13.67
N PHE A 122 -1.48 1.64 -13.29
CA PHE A 122 -1.62 1.18 -11.91
C PHE A 122 -0.42 1.58 -11.06
N SER A 123 0.82 1.35 -11.53
CA SER A 123 2.03 1.56 -10.73
C SER A 123 2.48 3.03 -10.68
N GLU A 124 2.26 3.78 -11.74
CA GLU A 124 2.68 5.19 -11.86
C GLU A 124 2.11 6.12 -10.78
N PRO A 125 0.83 6.04 -10.38
CA PRO A 125 0.29 6.87 -9.29
C PRO A 125 1.04 6.70 -7.96
N PHE A 126 1.52 5.50 -7.65
CA PHE A 126 2.31 5.26 -6.43
C PHE A 126 3.66 5.97 -6.50
N GLN A 127 4.35 5.86 -7.64
CA GLN A 127 5.63 6.54 -7.85
C GLN A 127 5.47 8.06 -7.76
N LEU A 128 4.51 8.63 -8.51
CA LEU A 128 4.26 10.07 -8.51
C LEU A 128 3.89 10.61 -7.13
N THR A 129 3.08 9.84 -6.37
CA THR A 129 2.72 10.21 -4.99
C THR A 129 3.94 10.15 -4.06
N ALA A 130 4.77 9.11 -4.20
CA ALA A 130 6.00 8.99 -3.43
C ALA A 130 6.95 10.16 -3.71
N ASP A 131 7.19 10.47 -4.97
CA ASP A 131 8.03 11.60 -5.41
C ASP A 131 7.51 12.93 -4.83
N TYR A 132 6.19 13.15 -4.89
CA TYR A 132 5.57 14.35 -4.36
C TYR A 132 5.74 14.52 -2.85
N LEU A 133 5.63 13.43 -2.09
CA LEU A 133 5.79 13.42 -0.63
C LEU A 133 7.25 13.33 -0.16
N GLY A 134 8.19 13.20 -1.09
CA GLY A 134 9.62 13.03 -0.78
C GLY A 134 9.97 11.65 -0.21
N LEU A 135 9.18 10.62 -0.54
CA LEU A 135 9.44 9.22 -0.26
C LEU A 135 10.39 8.64 -1.33
N VAL A 136 11.10 7.58 -1.00
CA VAL A 136 11.96 6.84 -1.93
C VAL A 136 11.19 5.66 -2.51
N TYR A 137 10.69 5.78 -3.73
CA TYR A 137 9.99 4.69 -4.40
C TYR A 137 10.96 3.59 -4.85
N LYS A 138 10.70 2.34 -4.43
CA LYS A 138 11.54 1.17 -4.69
C LYS A 138 11.01 0.28 -5.82
N GLY A 139 9.78 0.49 -6.26
CA GLY A 139 9.17 -0.26 -7.35
C GLY A 139 7.87 -0.97 -6.99
N CYS A 140 7.34 -1.67 -7.99
CA CYS A 140 6.11 -2.44 -7.88
C CYS A 140 6.36 -3.89 -8.29
N THR A 141 6.08 -4.84 -7.40
CA THR A 141 6.06 -6.27 -7.70
C THR A 141 4.62 -6.71 -7.97
N TYR A 142 4.41 -7.33 -9.12
CA TYR A 142 3.07 -7.70 -9.59
C TYR A 142 2.97 -9.18 -9.88
N VAL A 143 1.91 -9.81 -9.40
CA VAL A 143 1.56 -11.21 -9.72
C VAL A 143 0.34 -11.24 -10.63
N SER A 144 0.51 -11.83 -11.82
CA SER A 144 -0.62 -12.25 -12.63
C SER A 144 -1.19 -13.54 -12.05
N VAL A 145 -2.39 -13.49 -11.50
CA VAL A 145 -3.05 -14.65 -10.87
C VAL A 145 -4.23 -15.06 -11.74
N GLN A 146 -4.21 -16.34 -12.18
CA GLN A 146 -5.33 -16.95 -12.90
C GLN A 146 -6.12 -17.85 -11.93
N PRO A 147 -7.39 -18.20 -12.23
CA PRO A 147 -8.22 -19.04 -11.36
C PRO A 147 -7.61 -20.41 -11.04
N GLU A 148 -6.79 -20.94 -11.96
CA GLU A 148 -6.10 -22.24 -11.86
C GLU A 148 -4.73 -22.17 -11.17
N ASP A 149 -4.23 -20.98 -10.83
CA ASP A 149 -2.90 -20.82 -10.25
C ASP A 149 -2.86 -21.30 -8.79
N ASP A 150 -1.76 -21.97 -8.44
CA ASP A 150 -1.46 -22.37 -7.07
C ASP A 150 -0.63 -21.30 -6.31
N LEU A 151 -0.33 -21.61 -5.04
CA LEU A 151 0.45 -20.72 -4.19
C LEU A 151 1.93 -20.57 -4.60
N SER A 152 2.44 -21.39 -5.52
CA SER A 152 3.86 -21.37 -5.91
C SER A 152 4.23 -20.05 -6.60
N LYS A 153 3.35 -19.52 -7.43
CA LYS A 153 3.50 -18.20 -8.06
C LYS A 153 3.62 -17.07 -7.03
N LEU A 154 2.80 -17.11 -5.99
CA LEU A 154 2.83 -16.09 -4.94
C LEU A 154 4.17 -16.12 -4.18
N LYS A 155 4.73 -17.31 -3.94
CA LYS A 155 6.03 -17.47 -3.27
C LYS A 155 7.18 -16.90 -4.09
N GLU A 156 7.23 -17.18 -5.39
CA GLU A 156 8.27 -16.65 -6.28
C GLU A 156 8.19 -15.11 -6.35
N THR A 157 6.99 -14.57 -6.49
CA THR A 157 6.81 -13.11 -6.52
C THR A 157 7.14 -12.45 -5.19
N THR A 158 6.86 -13.12 -4.07
CA THR A 158 7.28 -12.64 -2.76
C THR A 158 8.81 -12.53 -2.67
N ARG A 159 9.55 -13.49 -3.21
CA ARG A 159 11.01 -13.41 -3.27
C ARG A 159 11.48 -12.16 -4.01
N GLN A 160 10.87 -11.86 -5.17
CA GLN A 160 11.17 -10.64 -5.93
C GLN A 160 10.79 -9.36 -5.14
N ALA A 161 9.66 -9.37 -4.42
CA ALA A 161 9.27 -8.24 -3.58
C ALA A 161 10.27 -7.99 -2.45
N LEU A 162 10.83 -9.03 -1.85
CA LEU A 162 11.86 -8.91 -0.81
C LEU A 162 13.15 -8.27 -1.34
N GLU A 163 13.56 -8.58 -2.58
CA GLU A 163 14.74 -7.96 -3.23
C GLU A 163 14.56 -6.44 -3.43
N ILE A 164 13.33 -5.95 -3.58
CA ILE A 164 13.04 -4.51 -3.70
C ILE A 164 13.08 -3.82 -2.34
N VAL A 165 12.69 -4.52 -1.29
CA VAL A 165 12.60 -3.96 0.08
C VAL A 165 13.96 -3.93 0.77
N THR A 166 14.82 -4.90 0.50
CA THR A 166 16.19 -4.99 1.07
C THR A 166 17.17 -4.14 0.28
#